data_259b4b44cb94083d39296b7d76b1ac7c
#
_entry.id   259b4b44cb94083d39296b7d76b1ac7c
#
_cell.length_a   1.000
_cell.length_b   1.000
_cell.length_c   1.000
_cell.angle_alpha   90.00
_cell.angle_beta   90.00
_cell.angle_gamma   90.00
#
_symmetry.space_group_name_H-M   'P 1'
#
loop_
_entity.id
_entity.type
_entity.pdbx_description
1 polymer ?
#
loop_
_entity_poly.entity_id
_entity_poly.type
_entity_poly.pdbx_seq_one_letter_code
_entity_poly.pdbx_strand_id
1 'polypeptide(L)'
;KRIPMLKAFRAQRPDLEQQYENEIAQIEDVRRAIAVGPYAGVGAAHLDLYQMFAWRNWQLVREGGRSAVVLPRGALSGASLTEWRKTVLAHGSFADVCFIENTGRWAFDMEPRYTIGLSVTEKGDDRVIRWCGPFTSEKDFRAQAQDLASVPADEFVNWSDSAAFPLLADTESAEILRQLMTSLAFGATQSDREFALIQGDMN
;
A
#
# COMPACT_ATOMS: atom_id res chain seq x y z
N LYS A 1 38.63 -10.15 4.13
CA LYS A 1 38.55 -11.56 4.59
C LYS A 1 37.37 -12.34 3.97
N ARG A 2 36.20 -11.71 3.68
CA ARG A 2 35.01 -12.40 3.13
C ARG A 2 35.17 -12.86 1.68
N ILE A 3 35.77 -12.04 0.82
CA ILE A 3 35.91 -12.32 -0.63
C ILE A 3 36.80 -13.55 -0.92
N PRO A 4 38.04 -13.69 -0.34
CA PRO A 4 38.85 -14.87 -0.56
C PRO A 4 38.22 -16.15 -0.06
N MET A 5 37.52 -16.11 1.07
CA MET A 5 36.80 -17.25 1.66
C MET A 5 35.64 -17.71 0.77
N LEU A 6 34.89 -16.76 0.20
CA LEU A 6 33.81 -17.06 -0.74
C LEU A 6 34.34 -17.71 -2.03
N LYS A 7 35.47 -17.21 -2.56
CA LYS A 7 36.16 -17.77 -3.75
C LYS A 7 36.65 -19.20 -3.50
N ALA A 8 37.22 -19.46 -2.32
CA ALA A 8 37.66 -20.80 -1.94
C ALA A 8 36.45 -21.76 -1.79
N PHE A 9 35.37 -21.31 -1.17
CA PHE A 9 34.14 -22.09 -1.01
C PHE A 9 33.54 -22.48 -2.37
N ARG A 10 33.43 -21.55 -3.30
CA ARG A 10 32.91 -21.79 -4.65
C ARG A 10 33.74 -22.83 -5.40
N ALA A 11 35.08 -22.75 -5.28
CA ALA A 11 35.98 -23.73 -5.88
C ALA A 11 35.83 -25.14 -5.28
N GLN A 12 35.47 -25.25 -4.01
CA GLN A 12 35.29 -26.51 -3.31
C GLN A 12 33.91 -27.15 -3.52
N ARG A 13 32.87 -26.30 -3.79
CA ARG A 13 31.47 -26.72 -3.90
C ARG A 13 30.83 -26.11 -5.16
N PRO A 14 31.28 -26.48 -6.36
CA PRO A 14 30.70 -26.00 -7.61
C PRO A 14 29.24 -26.44 -7.79
N ASP A 15 28.85 -27.53 -7.16
CA ASP A 15 27.47 -28.02 -7.09
C ASP A 15 26.54 -27.00 -6.43
N LEU A 16 26.92 -26.40 -5.31
CA LEU A 16 26.14 -25.38 -4.62
C LEU A 16 26.15 -24.02 -5.35
N GLU A 17 27.26 -23.68 -5.99
CA GLU A 17 27.31 -22.49 -6.84
C GLU A 17 26.32 -22.60 -8.00
N GLN A 18 26.30 -23.73 -8.70
CA GLN A 18 25.36 -23.96 -9.79
C GLN A 18 23.89 -23.95 -9.31
N GLN A 19 23.62 -24.58 -8.17
CA GLN A 19 22.27 -24.53 -7.57
C GLN A 19 21.86 -23.11 -7.27
N TYR A 20 22.72 -22.31 -6.65
CA TYR A 20 22.45 -20.90 -6.34
C TYR A 20 22.18 -20.08 -7.61
N GLU A 21 22.98 -20.25 -8.66
CA GLU A 21 22.80 -19.56 -9.94
C GLU A 21 21.45 -19.96 -10.58
N ASN A 22 21.09 -21.21 -10.53
CA ASN A 22 19.80 -21.69 -11.05
C ASN A 22 18.62 -21.09 -10.26
N GLU A 23 18.70 -21.01 -8.93
CA GLU A 23 17.68 -20.38 -8.09
C GLU A 23 17.54 -18.88 -8.38
N ILE A 24 18.66 -18.16 -8.54
CA ILE A 24 18.64 -16.75 -8.94
C ILE A 24 17.99 -16.57 -10.32
N ALA A 25 18.35 -17.40 -11.28
CA ALA A 25 17.76 -17.35 -12.62
C ALA A 25 16.24 -17.56 -12.58
N GLN A 26 15.77 -18.55 -11.80
CA GLN A 26 14.33 -18.79 -11.61
C GLN A 26 13.61 -17.59 -10.98
N ILE A 27 14.21 -16.94 -9.97
CA ILE A 27 13.65 -15.74 -9.35
C ILE A 27 13.56 -14.60 -10.37
N GLU A 28 14.58 -14.39 -11.18
CA GLU A 28 14.58 -13.36 -12.22
C GLU A 28 13.55 -13.64 -13.31
N ASP A 29 13.33 -14.89 -13.70
CA ASP A 29 12.30 -15.27 -14.65
C ASP A 29 10.88 -15.01 -14.09
N VAL A 30 10.65 -15.34 -12.81
CA VAL A 30 9.39 -15.01 -12.13
C VAL A 30 9.18 -13.49 -12.06
N ARG A 31 10.20 -12.72 -11.69
CA ARG A 31 10.13 -11.24 -11.69
C ARG A 31 9.79 -10.68 -13.06
N ARG A 32 10.42 -11.20 -14.09
CA ARG A 32 10.15 -10.79 -15.48
C ARG A 32 8.73 -11.11 -15.90
N ALA A 33 8.25 -12.32 -15.58
CA ALA A 33 6.88 -12.72 -15.89
C ALA A 33 5.85 -11.83 -15.18
N ILE A 34 6.12 -11.43 -13.94
CA ILE A 34 5.24 -10.51 -13.19
C ILE A 34 5.27 -9.11 -13.79
N ALA A 35 6.45 -8.59 -14.14
CA ALA A 35 6.62 -7.24 -14.67
C ALA A 35 5.91 -7.02 -16.02
N VAL A 36 5.80 -8.07 -16.85
CA VAL A 36 5.09 -8.04 -18.14
C VAL A 36 3.66 -8.58 -18.03
N GLY A 37 3.27 -9.06 -16.86
CA GLY A 37 1.96 -9.63 -16.60
C GLY A 37 0.88 -8.59 -16.30
N PRO A 38 -0.32 -9.04 -15.90
CA PRO A 38 -1.48 -8.18 -15.67
C PRO A 38 -1.44 -7.43 -14.32
N TYR A 39 -0.25 -7.14 -13.80
CA TYR A 39 -0.03 -6.53 -12.48
C TYR A 39 0.71 -5.21 -12.62
N ALA A 40 0.02 -4.19 -13.12
CA ALA A 40 0.62 -2.89 -13.43
C ALA A 40 1.30 -2.27 -12.19
N GLY A 41 2.54 -1.81 -12.35
CA GLY A 41 3.34 -1.19 -11.30
C GLY A 41 4.03 -2.15 -10.34
N VAL A 42 3.71 -3.46 -10.38
CA VAL A 42 4.37 -4.48 -9.56
C VAL A 42 5.72 -4.87 -10.18
N GLY A 43 6.75 -4.96 -9.35
CA GLY A 43 8.08 -5.42 -9.79
C GLY A 43 9.11 -4.31 -10.03
N ALA A 44 8.73 -3.03 -9.94
CA ALA A 44 9.66 -1.90 -10.10
C ALA A 44 10.63 -1.73 -8.91
N ALA A 45 10.32 -2.33 -7.75
CA ALA A 45 11.12 -2.29 -6.53
C ALA A 45 11.18 -3.68 -5.89
N HIS A 46 11.08 -3.76 -4.57
CA HIS A 46 10.97 -5.05 -3.89
C HIS A 46 9.65 -5.74 -4.25
N LEU A 47 9.76 -6.92 -4.87
CA LEU A 47 8.63 -7.76 -5.18
C LEU A 47 8.19 -8.50 -3.91
N ASP A 48 6.92 -8.35 -3.55
CA ASP A 48 6.30 -9.07 -2.45
C ASP A 48 4.98 -9.69 -2.92
N LEU A 49 4.69 -10.89 -2.47
CA LEU A 49 3.53 -11.68 -2.90
C LEU A 49 2.19 -10.96 -2.69
N TYR A 50 2.06 -10.17 -1.61
CA TYR A 50 0.82 -9.44 -1.34
C TYR A 50 0.43 -8.48 -2.47
N GLN A 51 1.40 -7.94 -3.21
CA GLN A 51 1.16 -7.01 -4.33
C GLN A 51 0.40 -7.71 -5.46
N MET A 52 0.83 -8.92 -5.79
CA MET A 52 0.17 -9.74 -6.82
C MET A 52 -1.20 -10.23 -6.35
N PHE A 53 -1.33 -10.63 -5.08
CA PHE A 53 -2.61 -11.04 -4.52
C PHE A 53 -3.62 -9.91 -4.45
N ALA A 54 -3.20 -8.68 -4.16
CA ALA A 54 -4.06 -7.51 -4.21
C ALA A 54 -4.66 -7.33 -5.61
N TRP A 55 -3.83 -7.38 -6.66
CA TRP A 55 -4.27 -7.34 -8.04
C TRP A 55 -5.16 -8.53 -8.42
N ARG A 56 -4.74 -9.74 -8.07
CA ARG A 56 -5.46 -10.96 -8.43
C ARG A 56 -6.83 -11.01 -7.82
N ASN A 57 -6.95 -10.64 -6.56
CA ASN A 57 -8.23 -10.56 -5.88
C ASN A 57 -9.17 -9.57 -6.57
N TRP A 58 -8.67 -8.37 -6.91
CA TRP A 58 -9.45 -7.37 -7.66
C TRP A 58 -9.91 -7.88 -9.03
N GLN A 59 -9.06 -8.57 -9.77
CA GLN A 59 -9.41 -9.14 -11.08
C GLN A 59 -10.49 -10.22 -11.00
N LEU A 60 -10.53 -10.98 -9.91
CA LEU A 60 -11.48 -12.08 -9.70
C LEU A 60 -12.84 -11.61 -9.16
N VAL A 61 -12.91 -10.39 -8.60
CA VAL A 61 -14.18 -9.84 -8.12
C VAL A 61 -15.08 -9.51 -9.30
N ARG A 62 -16.30 -10.03 -9.26
CA ARG A 62 -17.37 -9.68 -10.22
C ARG A 62 -17.93 -8.29 -9.95
N GLU A 63 -18.66 -7.72 -10.90
CA GLU A 63 -19.46 -6.50 -10.67
C GLU A 63 -20.43 -6.70 -9.50
N GLY A 64 -20.53 -5.70 -8.62
CA GLY A 64 -21.26 -5.74 -7.36
C GLY A 64 -20.66 -6.67 -6.30
N GLY A 65 -19.49 -7.23 -6.56
CA GLY A 65 -18.78 -8.12 -5.64
C GLY A 65 -17.79 -7.39 -4.74
N ARG A 66 -17.45 -8.04 -3.62
CA ARG A 66 -16.49 -7.53 -2.63
C ARG A 66 -15.35 -8.50 -2.42
N SER A 67 -14.18 -7.95 -2.13
CA SER A 67 -13.00 -8.70 -1.66
C SER A 67 -12.48 -8.09 -0.36
N ALA A 68 -12.36 -8.92 0.68
CA ALA A 68 -11.80 -8.52 1.97
C ALA A 68 -10.42 -9.16 2.16
N VAL A 69 -9.41 -8.36 2.39
CA VAL A 69 -8.02 -8.82 2.51
C VAL A 69 -7.29 -8.08 3.61
N VAL A 70 -6.48 -8.81 4.36
CA VAL A 70 -5.51 -8.24 5.30
C VAL A 70 -4.22 -7.95 4.54
N LEU A 71 -3.80 -6.72 4.53
CA LEU A 71 -2.65 -6.24 3.77
C LEU A 71 -1.68 -5.46 4.68
N PRO A 72 -0.38 -5.45 4.39
CA PRO A 72 0.51 -4.51 5.05
C PRO A 72 0.14 -3.07 4.63
N ARG A 73 0.38 -2.09 5.50
CA ARG A 73 0.15 -0.67 5.20
C ARG A 73 0.71 -0.24 3.83
N GLY A 74 1.87 -0.79 3.46
CA GLY A 74 2.50 -0.50 2.17
C GLY A 74 1.61 -0.75 0.95
N ALA A 75 0.63 -1.64 1.03
CA ALA A 75 -0.36 -1.82 -0.03
C ALA A 75 -1.27 -0.60 -0.21
N LEU A 76 -1.59 0.09 0.88
CA LEU A 76 -2.53 1.21 0.91
C LEU A 76 -1.84 2.59 0.81
N SER A 77 -0.51 2.66 1.01
CA SER A 77 0.23 3.93 0.99
C SER A 77 1.50 3.92 0.15
N GLY A 78 2.09 2.74 -0.14
CA GLY A 78 3.36 2.61 -0.85
C GLY A 78 3.24 2.82 -2.36
N ALA A 79 4.34 3.20 -3.01
CA ALA A 79 4.38 3.48 -4.45
C ALA A 79 4.11 2.25 -5.33
N SER A 80 4.49 1.05 -4.89
CA SER A 80 4.38 -0.19 -5.67
C SER A 80 2.96 -0.59 -6.05
N LEU A 81 1.94 -0.16 -5.30
CA LEU A 81 0.54 -0.44 -5.58
C LEU A 81 -0.29 0.81 -5.92
N THR A 82 0.35 1.89 -6.35
CA THR A 82 -0.33 3.09 -6.83
C THR A 82 -1.33 2.77 -7.94
N GLU A 83 -0.92 2.02 -8.97
CA GLU A 83 -1.77 1.68 -10.10
C GLU A 83 -2.94 0.77 -9.69
N TRP A 84 -2.72 -0.14 -8.75
CA TRP A 84 -3.79 -0.95 -8.18
C TRP A 84 -4.83 -0.09 -7.46
N ARG A 85 -4.41 0.82 -6.58
CA ARG A 85 -5.32 1.72 -5.88
C ARG A 85 -6.12 2.59 -6.85
N LYS A 86 -5.46 3.19 -7.82
CA LYS A 86 -6.12 3.99 -8.87
C LYS A 86 -7.11 3.16 -9.68
N THR A 87 -6.76 1.91 -10.01
CA THR A 87 -7.67 1.02 -10.74
C THR A 87 -8.89 0.65 -9.90
N VAL A 88 -8.71 0.35 -8.61
CA VAL A 88 -9.84 0.12 -7.70
C VAL A 88 -10.74 1.35 -7.64
N LEU A 89 -10.17 2.55 -7.50
CA LEU A 89 -10.93 3.81 -7.43
C LEU A 89 -11.60 4.20 -8.75
N ALA A 90 -11.07 3.75 -9.89
CA ALA A 90 -11.67 4.01 -11.20
C ALA A 90 -12.89 3.11 -11.49
N HIS A 91 -12.94 1.91 -10.93
CA HIS A 91 -13.95 0.88 -11.24
C HIS A 91 -14.73 0.39 -10.02
N GLY A 92 -14.64 1.10 -8.91
CA GLY A 92 -15.29 0.76 -7.65
C GLY A 92 -14.78 1.62 -6.50
N SER A 93 -14.69 1.04 -5.32
CA SER A 93 -14.25 1.75 -4.11
C SER A 93 -13.48 0.85 -3.14
N PHE A 94 -12.82 1.49 -2.20
CA PHE A 94 -12.45 0.88 -0.94
C PHE A 94 -13.63 1.07 0.03
N ALA A 95 -14.54 0.09 0.01
CA ALA A 95 -15.77 0.15 0.79
C ALA A 95 -15.52 0.31 2.29
N ASP A 96 -14.47 -0.36 2.79
CA ASP A 96 -13.97 -0.19 4.16
C ASP A 96 -12.46 -0.42 4.22
N VAL A 97 -11.76 0.48 4.92
CA VAL A 97 -10.34 0.32 5.27
C VAL A 97 -10.19 0.60 6.76
N CYS A 98 -9.59 -0.33 7.48
CA CYS A 98 -9.28 -0.13 8.88
C CYS A 98 -7.79 -0.36 9.12
N PHE A 99 -7.13 0.63 9.71
CA PHE A 99 -5.72 0.50 10.08
C PHE A 99 -5.54 0.02 11.50
N ILE A 100 -4.60 -0.88 11.69
CA ILE A 100 -4.20 -1.44 12.98
C ILE A 100 -2.70 -1.23 13.17
N GLU A 101 -2.31 -0.57 14.24
CA GLU A 101 -0.97 -0.63 14.77
C GLU A 101 -0.88 -1.81 15.74
N ASN A 102 -0.10 -2.82 15.35
CA ASN A 102 -0.02 -4.07 16.13
C ASN A 102 0.89 -3.96 17.35
N THR A 103 0.97 -2.80 17.97
CA THR A 103 1.77 -2.53 19.17
C THR A 103 1.36 -3.51 20.26
N GLY A 104 2.32 -4.22 20.85
CA GLY A 104 2.02 -5.24 21.85
C GLY A 104 1.40 -6.53 21.30
N ARG A 105 1.28 -6.70 19.96
CA ARG A 105 0.75 -7.90 19.30
C ARG A 105 -0.70 -8.24 19.66
N TRP A 106 -1.50 -7.21 19.91
CA TRP A 106 -2.88 -7.41 20.35
C TRP A 106 -3.80 -8.01 19.26
N ALA A 107 -3.50 -7.78 17.99
CA ALA A 107 -4.32 -8.27 16.89
C ALA A 107 -3.69 -9.48 16.17
N PHE A 108 -2.35 -9.49 16.02
CA PHE A 108 -1.65 -10.54 15.28
C PHE A 108 -0.32 -10.89 15.99
N ASP A 109 -0.01 -12.19 16.07
CA ASP A 109 1.29 -12.65 16.59
C ASP A 109 2.39 -12.50 15.51
N MET A 110 2.76 -11.25 15.26
CA MET A 110 3.81 -10.86 14.31
C MET A 110 4.60 -9.67 14.86
N GLU A 111 5.59 -9.23 14.12
CA GLU A 111 6.42 -8.06 14.46
C GLU A 111 5.54 -6.83 14.79
N PRO A 112 5.63 -6.28 16.03
CA PRO A 112 4.70 -5.26 16.51
C PRO A 112 4.86 -3.88 15.84
N ARG A 113 5.94 -3.65 15.09
CA ARG A 113 6.19 -2.38 14.38
C ARG A 113 5.38 -2.23 13.10
N TYR A 114 4.76 -3.32 12.63
CA TYR A 114 3.98 -3.25 11.40
C TYR A 114 2.59 -2.66 11.63
N THR A 115 2.23 -1.70 10.79
CA THR A 115 0.85 -1.26 10.61
C THR A 115 0.19 -2.13 9.55
N ILE A 116 -1.00 -2.61 9.84
CA ILE A 116 -1.77 -3.53 9.03
C ILE A 116 -3.02 -2.80 8.54
N GLY A 117 -3.40 -3.04 7.30
CA GLY A 117 -4.67 -2.59 6.73
C GLY A 117 -5.63 -3.75 6.56
N LEU A 118 -6.78 -3.68 7.22
CA LEU A 118 -7.93 -4.50 6.89
C LEU A 118 -8.68 -3.77 5.77
N SER A 119 -8.73 -4.34 4.58
CA SER A 119 -9.31 -3.66 3.43
C SER A 119 -10.44 -4.46 2.80
N VAL A 120 -11.55 -3.79 2.50
CA VAL A 120 -12.64 -4.30 1.70
C VAL A 120 -12.72 -3.45 0.44
N THR A 121 -12.49 -4.07 -0.71
CA THR A 121 -12.71 -3.44 -2.02
C THR A 121 -14.04 -3.92 -2.59
N GLU A 122 -14.78 -3.01 -3.22
CA GLU A 122 -16.05 -3.28 -3.91
C GLU A 122 -15.95 -2.83 -5.36
N LYS A 123 -16.42 -3.66 -6.28
CA LYS A 123 -16.46 -3.37 -7.70
C LYS A 123 -17.86 -2.93 -8.10
N GLY A 124 -17.99 -1.77 -8.75
CA GLY A 124 -19.28 -1.23 -9.14
C GLY A 124 -19.41 0.27 -8.92
N ASP A 125 -20.63 0.77 -8.87
CA ASP A 125 -20.95 2.21 -8.91
C ASP A 125 -20.92 2.92 -7.54
N ASP A 126 -20.92 2.18 -6.42
CA ASP A 126 -20.72 2.81 -5.10
C ASP A 126 -19.25 3.23 -4.96
N ARG A 127 -19.02 4.52 -5.13
CA ARG A 127 -17.71 5.12 -5.17
C ARG A 127 -17.40 5.94 -3.91
N VAL A 128 -17.89 5.48 -2.78
CA VAL A 128 -17.56 6.07 -1.47
C VAL A 128 -16.48 5.24 -0.80
N ILE A 129 -15.38 5.90 -0.46
CA ILE A 129 -14.32 5.33 0.35
C ILE A 129 -14.65 5.57 1.81
N ARG A 130 -14.44 4.53 2.64
CA ARG A 130 -14.56 4.63 4.09
C ARG A 130 -13.30 4.10 4.75
N TRP A 131 -12.81 4.79 5.79
CA TRP A 131 -11.66 4.31 6.56
C TRP A 131 -11.68 4.77 8.01
N CYS A 132 -10.92 4.07 8.85
CA CYS A 132 -10.74 4.37 10.26
C CYS A 132 -9.37 3.90 10.78
N GLY A 133 -9.04 4.29 11.99
CA GLY A 133 -7.76 3.97 12.64
C GLY A 133 -6.63 4.93 12.24
N PRO A 134 -5.40 4.70 12.72
CA PRO A 134 -4.93 3.41 13.27
C PRO A 134 -5.36 3.16 14.73
N PHE A 135 -5.78 1.93 15.00
CA PHE A 135 -6.09 1.48 16.35
C PHE A 135 -4.89 0.76 16.97
N THR A 136 -4.58 1.09 18.22
CA THR A 136 -3.44 0.56 18.97
C THR A 136 -3.83 -0.49 20.00
N SER A 137 -5.14 -0.71 20.22
CA SER A 137 -5.67 -1.69 21.15
C SER A 137 -6.98 -2.32 20.67
N GLU A 138 -7.27 -3.53 21.15
CA GLU A 138 -8.56 -4.21 20.91
C GLU A 138 -9.74 -3.39 21.46
N LYS A 139 -9.56 -2.73 22.59
CA LYS A 139 -10.59 -1.91 23.23
C LYS A 139 -11.02 -0.76 22.30
N ASP A 140 -10.04 -0.02 21.77
CA ASP A 140 -10.31 1.13 20.90
C ASP A 140 -10.88 0.68 19.56
N PHE A 141 -10.35 -0.41 19.00
CA PHE A 141 -10.91 -1.03 17.80
C PHE A 141 -12.39 -1.39 17.97
N ARG A 142 -12.76 -2.10 19.06
CA ARG A 142 -14.16 -2.48 19.32
C ARG A 142 -15.07 -1.29 19.57
N ALA A 143 -14.55 -0.21 20.13
CA ALA A 143 -15.33 0.98 20.44
C ALA A 143 -15.56 1.88 19.21
N GLN A 144 -14.59 1.98 18.31
CA GLN A 144 -14.54 3.04 17.28
C GLN A 144 -14.47 2.53 15.84
N ALA A 145 -14.35 1.21 15.59
CA ALA A 145 -14.24 0.69 14.22
C ALA A 145 -15.51 0.91 13.36
N GLN A 146 -16.61 1.37 13.95
CA GLN A 146 -17.83 1.77 13.26
C GLN A 146 -17.85 3.27 12.89
N ASP A 147 -16.95 4.06 13.47
CA ASP A 147 -16.82 5.48 13.18
C ASP A 147 -15.88 5.69 12.01
N LEU A 148 -16.41 5.62 10.80
CA LEU A 148 -15.67 5.65 9.55
C LEU A 148 -15.68 7.05 8.95
N ALA A 149 -14.52 7.61 8.72
CA ALA A 149 -14.39 8.74 7.82
C ALA A 149 -14.81 8.33 6.40
N SER A 150 -15.45 9.21 5.66
CA SER A 150 -15.89 8.90 4.30
C SER A 150 -15.63 10.03 3.32
N VAL A 151 -15.26 9.68 2.10
CA VAL A 151 -15.01 10.62 1.02
C VAL A 151 -15.35 9.98 -0.34
N PRO A 152 -15.84 10.76 -1.33
CA PRO A 152 -15.99 10.27 -2.69
C PRO A 152 -14.65 9.85 -3.30
N ALA A 153 -14.65 8.79 -4.09
CA ALA A 153 -13.42 8.25 -4.70
C ALA A 153 -12.77 9.23 -5.69
N ASP A 154 -13.56 10.02 -6.39
CA ASP A 154 -13.10 11.06 -7.33
C ASP A 154 -12.48 12.27 -6.63
N GLU A 155 -12.87 12.55 -5.40
CA GLU A 155 -12.18 13.52 -4.54
C GLU A 155 -10.87 12.93 -4.02
N PHE A 156 -10.92 11.74 -3.44
CA PHE A 156 -9.78 11.08 -2.80
C PHE A 156 -8.61 10.84 -3.75
N VAL A 157 -8.87 10.45 -5.00
CA VAL A 157 -7.82 10.17 -5.99
C VAL A 157 -6.94 11.40 -6.27
N ASN A 158 -7.46 12.60 -6.02
CA ASN A 158 -6.76 13.86 -6.20
C ASN A 158 -5.97 14.32 -4.95
N TRP A 159 -6.09 13.63 -3.82
CA TRP A 159 -5.36 13.99 -2.60
C TRP A 159 -3.86 13.74 -2.70
N SER A 160 -3.45 12.78 -3.51
CA SER A 160 -2.04 12.52 -3.79
C SER A 160 -1.87 11.79 -5.11
N ASP A 161 -0.71 11.96 -5.75
CA ASP A 161 -0.35 11.26 -7.00
C ASP A 161 -0.38 9.74 -6.87
N SER A 162 -0.26 9.24 -5.67
CA SER A 162 -0.23 7.79 -5.38
C SER A 162 -1.57 7.24 -4.89
N ALA A 163 -2.61 8.07 -4.70
CA ALA A 163 -3.86 7.69 -4.04
C ALA A 163 -3.61 6.97 -2.69
N ALA A 164 -2.68 7.51 -1.89
CA ALA A 164 -2.26 6.93 -0.62
C ALA A 164 -3.26 7.23 0.49
N PHE A 165 -3.60 6.22 1.28
CA PHE A 165 -4.45 6.39 2.45
C PHE A 165 -3.66 7.05 3.59
N PRO A 166 -4.15 8.17 4.15
CA PRO A 166 -3.58 8.78 5.34
C PRO A 166 -3.89 7.93 6.59
N LEU A 167 -3.05 8.05 7.60
CA LEU A 167 -3.35 7.57 8.94
C LEU A 167 -3.96 8.73 9.74
N LEU A 168 -5.23 8.61 10.08
CA LEU A 168 -5.97 9.64 10.81
C LEU A 168 -6.61 9.01 12.04
N ALA A 169 -6.47 9.69 13.17
CA ALA A 169 -6.89 9.16 14.46
C ALA A 169 -8.42 9.03 14.60
N ASP A 170 -9.15 9.92 13.91
CA ASP A 170 -10.59 10.06 14.05
C ASP A 170 -11.22 10.73 12.82
N THR A 171 -12.55 10.77 12.80
CA THR A 171 -13.35 11.40 11.74
C THR A 171 -13.19 12.92 11.68
N GLU A 172 -12.93 13.58 12.81
CA GLU A 172 -12.68 15.03 12.85
C GLU A 172 -11.37 15.37 12.14
N SER A 173 -10.31 14.61 12.40
CA SER A 173 -9.02 14.73 11.69
C SER A 173 -9.17 14.50 10.18
N ALA A 174 -10.05 13.57 9.77
CA ALA A 174 -10.33 13.30 8.38
C ALA A 174 -11.04 14.48 7.70
N GLU A 175 -11.99 15.10 8.37
CA GLU A 175 -12.70 16.28 7.84
C GLU A 175 -11.77 17.50 7.73
N ILE A 176 -10.90 17.72 8.72
CA ILE A 176 -9.87 18.77 8.65
C ILE A 176 -8.94 18.51 7.46
N LEU A 177 -8.46 17.26 7.28
CA LEU A 177 -7.62 16.92 6.13
C LEU A 177 -8.35 17.19 4.82
N ARG A 178 -9.63 16.79 4.71
CA ARG A 178 -10.45 17.03 3.53
C ARG A 178 -10.54 18.51 3.18
N GLN A 179 -10.78 19.36 4.17
CA GLN A 179 -10.80 20.82 3.98
C GLN A 179 -9.45 21.36 3.53
N LEU A 180 -8.34 20.86 4.07
CA LEU A 180 -7.00 21.23 3.63
C LEU A 180 -6.72 20.80 2.18
N MET A 181 -7.18 19.61 1.78
CA MET A 181 -7.00 19.08 0.42
C MET A 181 -7.83 19.80 -0.64
N THR A 182 -8.91 20.48 -0.26
CA THR A 182 -9.68 21.36 -1.15
C THR A 182 -9.02 22.72 -1.34
N SER A 183 -8.04 23.07 -0.51
CA SER A 183 -7.24 24.29 -0.65
C SER A 183 -6.20 24.10 -1.76
N LEU A 184 -5.72 25.20 -2.32
CA LEU A 184 -4.65 25.17 -3.34
C LEU A 184 -3.42 24.46 -2.79
N ALA A 185 -2.98 23.42 -3.50
CA ALA A 185 -1.77 22.67 -3.14
C ALA A 185 -0.55 23.61 -3.17
N PHE A 186 0.40 23.41 -2.25
CA PHE A 186 1.71 24.05 -2.31
C PHE A 186 2.37 23.71 -3.65
N GLY A 187 2.73 24.74 -4.43
CA GLY A 187 3.29 24.57 -5.78
C GLY A 187 2.28 24.72 -6.93
N ALA A 188 0.99 24.86 -6.65
CA ALA A 188 0.02 25.30 -7.65
C ALA A 188 0.28 26.77 -8.01
N THR A 189 0.56 27.02 -9.27
CA THR A 189 0.81 28.39 -9.79
C THR A 189 -0.49 29.18 -9.75
N GLN A 190 -0.66 30.06 -8.77
CA GLN A 190 -1.60 31.17 -8.90
C GLN A 190 -0.83 32.40 -9.32
N SER A 191 -1.35 33.10 -10.27
CA SER A 191 -0.82 34.05 -11.24
C SER A 191 0.27 35.05 -10.83
N ASP A 192 0.64 35.19 -9.55
CA ASP A 192 1.61 36.22 -9.13
C ASP A 192 2.63 35.77 -8.05
N ARG A 193 2.62 34.52 -7.58
CA ARG A 193 3.61 34.03 -6.60
C ARG A 193 3.93 32.56 -6.83
N GLU A 194 5.17 32.30 -7.20
CA GLU A 194 5.72 30.96 -7.33
C GLU A 194 6.38 30.56 -5.98
N PHE A 195 5.87 29.52 -5.33
CA PHE A 195 6.50 28.94 -4.14
C PHE A 195 7.09 27.60 -4.52
N ALA A 196 8.40 27.43 -4.32
CA ALA A 196 9.06 26.15 -4.42
C ALA A 196 9.26 25.56 -3.02
N LEU A 197 8.82 24.32 -2.81
CA LEU A 197 9.17 23.53 -1.64
C LEU A 197 10.57 22.93 -1.86
N ILE A 198 11.53 23.37 -1.07
CA ILE A 198 12.85 22.74 -1.00
C ILE A 198 12.83 21.82 0.21
N GLN A 199 12.95 20.52 -0.02
CA GLN A 199 13.18 19.55 1.05
C GLN A 199 14.59 19.76 1.57
N GLY A 200 14.73 20.37 2.74
CA GLY A 200 16.00 20.48 3.46
C GLY A 200 16.15 19.29 4.39
N ASP A 201 17.32 18.67 4.42
CA ASP A 201 17.69 17.74 5.48
C ASP A 201 17.77 18.52 6.79
N MET A 202 16.83 18.28 7.69
CA MET A 202 16.96 18.70 9.08
C MET A 202 17.86 17.68 9.77
N ASN A 203 19.16 18.04 9.92
CA ASN A 203 20.12 17.35 10.79
C ASN A 203 19.86 17.72 12.25
#